data_53279f558e98afa1e162917f167d9c3b
#
_entry.id   53279f558e98afa1e162917f167d9c3b
#
_cell.length_a   1.000
_cell.length_b   1.000
_cell.length_c   1.000
_cell.angle_alpha   90.00
_cell.angle_beta   90.00
_cell.angle_gamma   90.00
#
_symmetry.space_group_name_H-M   'P 1'
#
loop_
_entity.id
_entity.type
_entity.pdbx_description
1 polymer ?
#
loop_
_entity_poly.entity_id
_entity_poly.type
_entity_poly.pdbx_seq_one_letter_code
_entity_poly.pdbx_strand_id
1 'polypeptide(L)'
;MLTISLAYLCAQSAQKPVVEFEMMTWAEVKHAIHEEGKINAIVYNGGTEQRGPQNVNGGHNLMARETARSIALKLGNAVVAPVMPFSVNEASPDLPGTIGLTGPLFAAVNEQVAEQLIKSGFKNVFLMGDHGGGQKELGEVAKKLDAKYAPEGIHVFFCDEMYEKAQGDYIEWLAASGYPQGAGGHAGVMDTSEMLYLGSEKGWVRKELLPTAVKDAVGGLDQRPDATAKRVNNGITGDARPSTPELGKRIFDMKVDYAVRQIKQFLSTTSN
;
A
#
# COMPACT_ATOMS: atom_id res chain seq x y z
N MET A 1 -55.78 -32.65 -3.61
CA MET A 1 -54.73 -32.10 -2.70
C MET A 1 -53.55 -31.70 -3.55
N LEU A 2 -53.40 -30.41 -3.81
CA LEU A 2 -52.27 -29.86 -4.57
C LEU A 2 -51.19 -29.42 -3.56
N THR A 3 -50.05 -30.09 -3.56
CA THR A 3 -48.87 -29.67 -2.78
C THR A 3 -48.11 -28.62 -3.57
N ILE A 4 -48.19 -27.38 -3.08
CA ILE A 4 -47.37 -26.28 -3.62
C ILE A 4 -46.02 -26.37 -2.94
N SER A 5 -45.01 -26.84 -3.66
CA SER A 5 -43.60 -26.70 -3.24
C SER A 5 -43.16 -25.26 -3.43
N LEU A 6 -43.06 -24.51 -2.34
CA LEU A 6 -42.40 -23.21 -2.31
C LEU A 6 -40.89 -23.43 -2.39
N ALA A 7 -40.33 -23.29 -3.59
CA ALA A 7 -38.89 -23.17 -3.76
C ALA A 7 -38.47 -21.75 -3.28
N TYR A 8 -37.92 -21.67 -2.08
CA TYR A 8 -37.20 -20.48 -1.64
C TYR A 8 -35.94 -20.33 -2.47
N LEU A 9 -36.03 -19.55 -3.55
CA LEU A 9 -34.83 -19.01 -4.18
C LEU A 9 -34.27 -17.94 -3.25
N CYS A 10 -33.33 -18.33 -2.39
CA CYS A 10 -32.43 -17.37 -1.74
C CYS A 10 -31.59 -16.74 -2.84
N ALA A 11 -31.96 -15.53 -3.27
CA ALA A 11 -31.07 -14.64 -3.97
C ALA A 11 -29.97 -14.24 -2.98
N GLN A 12 -28.90 -15.05 -2.89
CA GLN A 12 -27.65 -14.60 -2.29
C GLN A 12 -27.16 -13.45 -3.17
N SER A 13 -27.31 -12.23 -2.70
CA SER A 13 -26.54 -11.11 -3.24
C SER A 13 -25.10 -11.57 -3.25
N ALA A 14 -24.45 -11.59 -4.42
CA ALA A 14 -23.06 -12.02 -4.54
C ALA A 14 -22.22 -11.13 -3.63
N GLN A 15 -21.93 -11.64 -2.46
CA GLN A 15 -21.11 -10.94 -1.47
C GLN A 15 -19.72 -10.76 -2.10
N LYS A 16 -19.21 -9.54 -2.12
CA LYS A 16 -17.88 -9.27 -2.68
C LYS A 16 -16.88 -10.23 -2.00
N PRO A 17 -15.98 -10.89 -2.74
CA PRO A 17 -15.05 -11.83 -2.15
C PRO A 17 -14.20 -11.14 -1.08
N VAL A 18 -14.18 -11.72 0.11
CA VAL A 18 -13.31 -11.27 1.20
C VAL A 18 -11.91 -11.80 0.90
N VAL A 19 -10.94 -10.90 0.84
CA VAL A 19 -9.53 -11.24 0.61
C VAL A 19 -8.63 -10.76 1.75
N GLU A 20 -9.17 -9.99 2.69
CA GLU A 20 -8.44 -9.45 3.84
C GLU A 20 -8.50 -10.44 5.00
N PHE A 21 -7.34 -10.98 5.40
CA PHE A 21 -7.19 -11.98 6.45
C PHE A 21 -7.86 -11.55 7.77
N GLU A 22 -7.72 -10.27 8.14
CA GLU A 22 -8.31 -9.72 9.37
C GLU A 22 -9.85 -9.65 9.35
N MET A 23 -10.47 -9.80 8.18
CA MET A 23 -11.92 -9.83 7.98
C MET A 23 -12.47 -11.25 7.83
N MET A 24 -11.60 -12.26 7.92
CA MET A 24 -11.95 -13.69 7.81
C MET A 24 -11.93 -14.35 9.19
N THR A 25 -12.86 -15.27 9.41
CA THR A 25 -12.78 -16.21 10.52
C THR A 25 -11.71 -17.27 10.26
N TRP A 26 -11.23 -17.96 11.30
CA TRP A 26 -10.25 -19.04 11.12
C TRP A 26 -10.76 -20.16 10.18
N ALA A 27 -12.06 -20.41 10.18
CA ALA A 27 -12.69 -21.42 9.32
C ALA A 27 -12.68 -20.97 7.85
N GLU A 28 -12.94 -19.70 7.58
CA GLU A 28 -12.85 -19.11 6.23
C GLU A 28 -11.41 -19.09 5.71
N VAL A 29 -10.42 -18.77 6.55
CA VAL A 29 -9.00 -18.86 6.17
C VAL A 29 -8.65 -20.30 5.81
N LYS A 30 -9.05 -21.28 6.62
CA LYS A 30 -8.81 -22.70 6.34
C LYS A 30 -9.46 -23.13 5.01
N HIS A 31 -10.70 -22.73 4.77
CA HIS A 31 -11.42 -23.02 3.53
C HIS A 31 -10.72 -22.37 2.32
N ALA A 32 -10.33 -21.10 2.44
CA ALA A 32 -9.64 -20.36 1.39
C ALA A 32 -8.33 -21.06 0.97
N ILE A 33 -7.55 -21.55 1.93
CA ILE A 33 -6.27 -22.22 1.65
C ILE A 33 -6.50 -23.60 1.04
N HIS A 34 -7.35 -24.43 1.65
CA HIS A 34 -7.44 -25.86 1.32
C HIS A 34 -8.45 -26.18 0.23
N GLU A 35 -9.53 -25.40 0.10
CA GLU A 35 -10.62 -25.67 -0.85
C GLU A 35 -10.61 -24.72 -2.04
N GLU A 36 -10.23 -23.43 -1.82
CA GLU A 36 -10.18 -22.44 -2.89
C GLU A 36 -8.79 -22.26 -3.50
N GLY A 37 -7.75 -22.90 -2.95
CA GLY A 37 -6.37 -22.80 -3.45
C GLY A 37 -5.75 -21.40 -3.25
N LYS A 38 -6.21 -20.62 -2.31
CA LYS A 38 -5.64 -19.31 -1.96
C LYS A 38 -4.39 -19.46 -1.10
N ILE A 39 -3.35 -20.00 -1.70
CA ILE A 39 -2.07 -20.33 -1.03
C ILE A 39 -1.07 -19.14 -1.05
N ASN A 40 -1.46 -18.01 -1.58
CA ASN A 40 -0.63 -16.81 -1.72
C ASN A 40 -1.02 -15.79 -0.64
N ALA A 41 -0.06 -15.31 0.14
CA ALA A 41 -0.26 -14.26 1.14
C ALA A 41 0.48 -12.98 0.75
N ILE A 42 -0.20 -11.85 0.78
CA ILE A 42 0.37 -10.53 0.54
C ILE A 42 0.58 -9.84 1.87
N VAL A 43 1.83 -9.49 2.20
CA VAL A 43 2.20 -8.68 3.35
C VAL A 43 2.58 -7.30 2.83
N TYR A 44 1.67 -6.35 2.96
CA TYR A 44 1.88 -5.00 2.47
C TYR A 44 2.13 -4.06 3.66
N ASN A 45 3.29 -3.40 3.65
CA ASN A 45 3.69 -2.47 4.68
C ASN A 45 3.31 -1.05 4.27
N GLY A 46 2.64 -0.33 5.16
CA GLY A 46 2.34 1.08 5.02
C GLY A 46 3.43 1.95 5.64
N GLY A 47 3.02 2.90 6.43
CA GLY A 47 3.85 3.84 7.17
C GLY A 47 2.97 4.95 7.76
N THR A 48 3.25 5.35 8.96
CA THR A 48 2.61 6.51 9.60
C THR A 48 3.63 7.63 9.68
N GLU A 49 3.42 8.69 8.91
CA GLU A 49 4.35 9.81 8.86
C GLU A 49 3.63 11.14 8.58
N GLN A 50 4.26 12.24 8.94
CA GLN A 50 3.81 13.54 8.48
C GLN A 50 3.84 13.59 6.95
N ARG A 51 2.81 14.14 6.31
CA ARG A 51 2.65 14.15 4.85
C ARG A 51 2.17 15.52 4.36
N GLY A 52 2.89 16.57 4.76
CA GLY A 52 2.50 17.94 4.49
C GLY A 52 1.22 18.36 5.24
N PRO A 53 0.75 19.58 5.05
CA PRO A 53 -0.44 20.11 5.74
C PRO A 53 -1.74 19.49 5.22
N GLN A 54 -1.76 18.98 3.98
CA GLN A 54 -2.97 18.54 3.30
C GLN A 54 -3.33 17.10 3.53
N ASN A 55 -2.37 16.20 3.76
CA ASN A 55 -2.59 14.77 3.84
C ASN A 55 -2.62 14.27 5.29
N VAL A 56 -3.49 13.27 5.59
CA VAL A 56 -3.45 12.59 6.89
C VAL A 56 -2.20 11.73 7.04
N ASN A 57 -1.68 11.62 8.25
CA ASN A 57 -0.42 10.92 8.55
C ASN A 57 -0.43 9.42 8.19
N GLY A 58 -1.59 8.79 8.19
CA GLY A 58 -1.77 7.38 7.82
C GLY A 58 -1.90 7.11 6.32
N GLY A 59 -1.53 8.06 5.46
CA GLY A 59 -1.72 7.95 4.01
C GLY A 59 -1.20 6.64 3.42
N HIS A 60 0.03 6.26 3.72
CA HIS A 60 0.62 5.00 3.24
C HIS A 60 -0.17 3.76 3.71
N ASN A 61 -0.71 3.75 4.94
CA ASN A 61 -1.50 2.63 5.44
C ASN A 61 -2.80 2.47 4.66
N LEU A 62 -3.42 3.60 4.34
CA LEU A 62 -4.69 3.66 3.63
C LEU A 62 -4.52 3.25 2.16
N MET A 63 -3.47 3.75 1.49
CA MET A 63 -3.12 3.37 0.13
C MET A 63 -2.70 1.89 0.05
N ALA A 64 -1.85 1.43 0.97
CA ALA A 64 -1.41 0.04 1.04
C ALA A 64 -2.58 -0.94 1.15
N ARG A 65 -3.58 -0.64 1.98
CA ARG A 65 -4.77 -1.49 2.14
C ARG A 65 -5.55 -1.64 0.85
N GLU A 66 -5.87 -0.54 0.18
CA GLU A 66 -6.67 -0.57 -1.05
C GLU A 66 -5.88 -1.21 -2.22
N THR A 67 -4.58 -0.93 -2.29
CA THR A 67 -3.69 -1.53 -3.30
C THR A 67 -3.55 -3.03 -3.11
N ALA A 68 -3.24 -3.50 -1.91
CA ALA A 68 -3.11 -4.93 -1.61
C ALA A 68 -4.41 -5.70 -1.87
N ARG A 69 -5.55 -5.11 -1.46
CA ARG A 69 -6.88 -5.67 -1.75
C ARG A 69 -7.12 -5.81 -3.25
N SER A 70 -6.78 -4.79 -4.03
CA SER A 70 -6.96 -4.80 -5.47
C SER A 70 -6.05 -5.81 -6.17
N ILE A 71 -4.80 -5.96 -5.69
CA ILE A 71 -3.87 -7.00 -6.16
C ILE A 71 -4.45 -8.40 -5.90
N ALA A 72 -4.91 -8.68 -4.67
CA ALA A 72 -5.45 -9.99 -4.30
C ALA A 72 -6.70 -10.34 -5.11
N LEU A 73 -7.62 -9.40 -5.31
CA LEU A 73 -8.81 -9.58 -6.14
C LEU A 73 -8.45 -9.87 -7.61
N LYS A 74 -7.42 -9.17 -8.15
CA LYS A 74 -6.97 -9.36 -9.53
C LYS A 74 -6.21 -10.67 -9.76
N LEU A 75 -5.53 -11.16 -8.73
CA LEU A 75 -4.89 -12.48 -8.73
C LEU A 75 -5.91 -13.62 -8.59
N GLY A 76 -6.94 -13.44 -7.77
CA GLY A 76 -8.00 -14.42 -7.52
C GLY A 76 -7.63 -15.53 -6.53
N ASN A 77 -6.34 -15.77 -6.27
CA ASN A 77 -5.81 -16.84 -5.43
C ASN A 77 -4.93 -16.34 -4.29
N ALA A 78 -5.16 -15.12 -3.82
CA ALA A 78 -4.37 -14.50 -2.77
C ALA A 78 -5.23 -13.95 -1.63
N VAL A 79 -4.63 -13.89 -0.43
CA VAL A 79 -5.16 -13.28 0.77
C VAL A 79 -4.21 -12.18 1.23
N VAL A 80 -4.74 -11.08 1.73
CA VAL A 80 -3.97 -9.94 2.24
C VAL A 80 -3.86 -10.03 3.75
N ALA A 81 -2.65 -10.04 4.29
CA ALA A 81 -2.38 -9.90 5.72
C ALA A 81 -2.78 -8.49 6.22
N PRO A 82 -3.01 -8.30 7.51
CA PRO A 82 -3.20 -6.96 8.07
C PRO A 82 -2.06 -6.03 7.68
N VAL A 83 -2.39 -4.81 7.25
CA VAL A 83 -1.38 -3.81 6.86
C VAL A 83 -0.54 -3.42 8.07
N MET A 84 0.79 -3.52 7.96
CA MET A 84 1.72 -2.99 8.95
C MET A 84 1.70 -1.45 8.90
N PRO A 85 1.27 -0.77 9.97
CA PRO A 85 1.10 0.69 9.93
C PRO A 85 2.38 1.48 10.17
N PHE A 86 3.52 0.81 10.35
CA PHE A 86 4.81 1.42 10.65
C PHE A 86 5.87 0.91 9.68
N SER A 87 6.76 1.82 9.26
CA SER A 87 7.91 1.55 8.42
C SER A 87 9.20 2.04 9.09
N VAL A 88 10.34 1.88 8.43
CA VAL A 88 11.59 2.48 8.88
C VAL A 88 11.51 3.98 8.68
N ASN A 89 11.39 4.72 9.77
CA ASN A 89 11.26 6.17 9.75
C ASN A 89 11.63 6.76 11.13
N GLU A 90 11.90 8.04 11.18
CA GLU A 90 12.16 8.77 12.43
C GLU A 90 11.20 9.95 12.61
N ALA A 91 10.72 10.11 13.84
CA ALA A 91 9.90 11.25 14.19
C ALA A 91 10.74 12.54 14.25
N SER A 92 10.15 13.65 13.78
CA SER A 92 10.73 14.97 13.92
C SER A 92 9.94 15.78 14.96
N PRO A 93 10.61 16.44 15.93
CA PRO A 93 9.93 17.30 16.88
C PRO A 93 9.33 18.54 16.23
N ASP A 94 9.91 19.01 15.12
CA ASP A 94 9.45 20.20 14.41
C ASP A 94 8.19 19.94 13.57
N LEU A 95 8.01 18.69 13.12
CA LEU A 95 6.86 18.25 12.31
C LEU A 95 6.32 16.94 12.90
N PRO A 96 5.47 17.03 13.93
CA PRO A 96 4.89 15.84 14.54
C PRO A 96 3.98 15.09 13.58
N GLY A 97 3.84 13.77 13.79
CA GLY A 97 2.96 12.92 12.97
C GLY A 97 3.61 11.64 12.44
N THR A 98 4.92 11.49 12.62
CA THR A 98 5.66 10.29 12.23
C THR A 98 5.80 9.33 13.42
N ILE A 99 5.48 8.04 13.17
CA ILE A 99 5.72 6.92 14.07
C ILE A 99 6.43 5.84 13.27
N GLY A 100 7.73 5.67 13.51
CA GLY A 100 8.55 4.73 12.77
C GLY A 100 9.14 3.63 13.64
N LEU A 101 9.74 2.66 12.98
CA LEU A 101 10.53 1.60 13.57
C LEU A 101 11.99 1.72 13.14
N THR A 102 12.91 1.15 13.92
CA THR A 102 14.27 0.94 13.43
C THR A 102 14.30 -0.17 12.39
N GLY A 103 15.25 -0.14 11.46
CA GLY A 103 15.39 -1.17 10.42
C GLY A 103 15.42 -2.60 10.98
N PRO A 104 16.25 -2.92 12.02
CA PRO A 104 16.25 -4.27 12.60
C PRO A 104 14.91 -4.70 13.21
N LEU A 105 14.18 -3.79 13.86
CA LEU A 105 12.88 -4.12 14.43
C LEU A 105 11.83 -4.34 13.34
N PHE A 106 11.82 -3.49 12.31
CA PHE A 106 10.95 -3.64 11.15
C PHE A 106 11.19 -4.98 10.43
N ALA A 107 12.46 -5.34 10.19
CA ALA A 107 12.82 -6.63 9.61
C ALA A 107 12.33 -7.80 10.47
N ALA A 108 12.57 -7.75 11.79
CA ALA A 108 12.16 -8.82 12.70
C ALA A 108 10.64 -9.04 12.74
N VAL A 109 9.86 -7.95 12.70
CA VAL A 109 8.39 -8.06 12.66
C VAL A 109 7.93 -8.67 11.34
N ASN A 110 8.45 -8.22 10.18
CA ASN A 110 8.09 -8.77 8.88
C ASN A 110 8.48 -10.25 8.74
N GLU A 111 9.67 -10.63 9.25
CA GLU A 111 10.10 -12.01 9.30
C GLU A 111 9.11 -12.87 10.09
N GLN A 112 8.74 -12.43 11.28
CA GLN A 112 7.82 -13.17 12.14
C GLN A 112 6.41 -13.27 11.53
N VAL A 113 5.90 -12.20 10.93
CA VAL A 113 4.60 -12.20 10.23
C VAL A 113 4.62 -13.21 9.07
N ALA A 114 5.65 -13.20 8.24
CA ALA A 114 5.79 -14.14 7.13
C ALA A 114 5.83 -15.60 7.63
N GLU A 115 6.61 -15.89 8.68
CA GLU A 115 6.67 -17.23 9.26
C GLU A 115 5.31 -17.69 9.84
N GLN A 116 4.53 -16.80 10.46
CA GLN A 116 3.19 -17.14 10.95
C GLN A 116 2.21 -17.44 9.81
N LEU A 117 2.30 -16.73 8.69
CA LEU A 117 1.52 -17.03 7.49
C LEU A 117 1.90 -18.39 6.89
N ILE A 118 3.19 -18.71 6.83
CA ILE A 118 3.67 -20.04 6.41
C ILE A 118 3.11 -21.13 7.31
N LYS A 119 3.18 -20.96 8.62
CA LYS A 119 2.60 -21.90 9.62
C LYS A 119 1.09 -22.03 9.47
N SER A 120 0.40 -21.02 9.00
CA SER A 120 -1.04 -21.06 8.72
C SER A 120 -1.39 -21.81 7.43
N GLY A 121 -0.39 -22.20 6.61
CA GLY A 121 -0.56 -23.02 5.42
C GLY A 121 -0.33 -22.32 4.09
N PHE A 122 0.00 -21.03 4.09
CA PHE A 122 0.37 -20.33 2.86
C PHE A 122 1.69 -20.86 2.30
N LYS A 123 1.76 -20.98 0.97
CA LYS A 123 2.93 -21.52 0.25
C LYS A 123 3.80 -20.42 -0.34
N ASN A 124 3.21 -19.27 -0.64
CA ASN A 124 3.94 -18.12 -1.17
C ASN A 124 3.58 -16.89 -0.34
N VAL A 125 4.60 -16.16 0.12
CA VAL A 125 4.46 -14.91 0.85
C VAL A 125 5.14 -13.80 0.07
N PHE A 126 4.39 -12.74 -0.25
CA PHE A 126 4.86 -11.59 -1.02
C PHE A 126 4.99 -10.39 -0.10
N LEU A 127 6.24 -9.99 0.18
CA LEU A 127 6.55 -8.79 0.97
C LEU A 127 6.61 -7.58 0.05
N MET A 128 5.93 -6.51 0.42
CA MET A 128 5.93 -5.24 -0.32
C MET A 128 5.71 -4.06 0.63
N GLY A 129 6.07 -2.86 0.20
CA GLY A 129 5.94 -1.64 1.00
C GLY A 129 5.55 -0.43 0.18
N ASP A 130 4.66 0.40 0.71
CA ASP A 130 4.22 1.67 0.12
C ASP A 130 5.13 2.85 0.51
N HIS A 131 5.99 2.67 1.49
CA HIS A 131 6.92 3.67 2.02
C HIS A 131 8.36 3.38 1.58
N GLY A 132 9.15 4.42 1.32
CA GLY A 132 10.56 4.28 0.89
C GLY A 132 11.46 3.66 1.94
N GLY A 133 11.26 4.01 3.21
CA GLY A 133 11.97 3.35 4.31
C GLY A 133 11.46 1.93 4.51
N GLY A 134 12.39 0.97 4.63
CA GLY A 134 12.06 -0.45 4.85
C GLY A 134 12.17 -1.32 3.60
N GLN A 135 12.32 -0.77 2.39
CA GLN A 135 12.43 -1.56 1.16
C GLN A 135 13.61 -2.54 1.20
N LYS A 136 14.78 -2.06 1.66
CA LYS A 136 15.98 -2.89 1.84
C LYS A 136 15.73 -4.04 2.82
N GLU A 137 15.13 -3.74 3.95
CA GLU A 137 14.83 -4.72 5.00
C GLU A 137 13.87 -5.79 4.50
N LEU A 138 12.85 -5.42 3.73
CA LEU A 138 11.92 -6.38 3.11
C LEU A 138 12.63 -7.33 2.14
N GLY A 139 13.54 -6.80 1.31
CA GLY A 139 14.36 -7.61 0.41
C GLY A 139 15.28 -8.59 1.16
N GLU A 140 15.91 -8.15 2.24
CA GLU A 140 16.78 -9.00 3.08
C GLU A 140 15.97 -10.10 3.78
N VAL A 141 14.79 -9.77 4.33
CA VAL A 141 13.88 -10.74 4.96
C VAL A 141 13.40 -11.78 3.93
N ALA A 142 12.94 -11.33 2.76
CA ALA A 142 12.49 -12.25 1.70
C ALA A 142 13.60 -13.23 1.32
N LYS A 143 14.79 -12.73 1.02
CA LYS A 143 15.96 -13.58 0.67
C LYS A 143 16.29 -14.59 1.76
N LYS A 144 16.29 -14.17 3.03
CA LYS A 144 16.57 -15.04 4.17
C LYS A 144 15.53 -16.15 4.31
N LEU A 145 14.25 -15.80 4.23
CA LEU A 145 13.17 -16.76 4.42
C LEU A 145 13.00 -17.68 3.21
N ASP A 146 13.17 -17.18 2.00
CA ASP A 146 13.14 -18.02 0.80
C ASP A 146 14.25 -19.06 0.85
N ALA A 147 15.49 -18.70 1.18
CA ALA A 147 16.58 -19.64 1.36
C ALA A 147 16.29 -20.73 2.43
N LYS A 148 15.52 -20.39 3.47
CA LYS A 148 15.12 -21.32 4.53
C LYS A 148 14.03 -22.29 4.08
N TYR A 149 13.01 -21.83 3.38
CA TYR A 149 11.79 -22.57 3.13
C TYR A 149 11.63 -23.10 1.70
N ALA A 150 12.40 -22.62 0.73
CA ALA A 150 12.35 -23.12 -0.66
C ALA A 150 12.58 -24.64 -0.81
N PRO A 151 13.46 -25.29 0.02
CA PRO A 151 13.58 -26.76 -0.02
C PRO A 151 12.29 -27.51 0.34
N GLU A 152 11.33 -26.84 1.01
CA GLU A 152 10.02 -27.38 1.37
C GLU A 152 8.92 -26.99 0.36
N GLY A 153 9.28 -26.32 -0.75
CA GLY A 153 8.34 -25.81 -1.75
C GLY A 153 7.53 -24.64 -1.25
N ILE A 154 8.08 -23.84 -0.32
CA ILE A 154 7.48 -22.62 0.23
C ILE A 154 8.39 -21.44 -0.11
N HIS A 155 7.84 -20.40 -0.64
CA HIS A 155 8.61 -19.26 -1.16
C HIS A 155 8.24 -17.93 -0.51
N VAL A 156 9.23 -17.08 -0.32
CA VAL A 156 9.06 -15.71 0.16
C VAL A 156 9.72 -14.75 -0.82
N PHE A 157 8.93 -13.85 -1.38
CA PHE A 157 9.35 -12.93 -2.42
C PHE A 157 9.27 -11.49 -1.96
N PHE A 158 10.17 -10.66 -2.46
CA PHE A 158 10.08 -9.22 -2.35
C PHE A 158 9.54 -8.63 -3.66
N CYS A 159 8.41 -7.92 -3.56
CA CYS A 159 7.76 -7.26 -4.69
C CYS A 159 8.10 -5.76 -4.65
N ASP A 160 9.08 -5.33 -5.41
CA ASP A 160 9.59 -3.96 -5.47
C ASP A 160 9.09 -3.15 -6.67
N GLU A 161 8.69 -3.80 -7.77
CA GLU A 161 8.27 -3.10 -8.98
C GLU A 161 7.07 -2.17 -8.76
N MET A 162 6.17 -2.51 -7.85
CA MET A 162 5.02 -1.68 -7.52
C MET A 162 5.42 -0.39 -6.77
N TYR A 163 6.58 -0.35 -6.14
CA TYR A 163 7.14 0.84 -5.50
C TYR A 163 8.13 1.54 -6.45
N GLU A 164 9.28 0.93 -6.70
CA GLU A 164 10.36 1.59 -7.42
C GLU A 164 10.02 1.87 -8.89
N LYS A 165 9.62 0.83 -9.62
CA LYS A 165 9.38 0.96 -11.05
C LYS A 165 8.08 1.72 -11.38
N ALA A 166 6.98 1.42 -10.67
CA ALA A 166 5.71 2.10 -10.92
C ALA A 166 5.81 3.61 -10.63
N GLN A 167 6.49 3.99 -9.54
CA GLN A 167 6.72 5.40 -9.22
C GLN A 167 7.65 6.06 -10.23
N GLY A 168 8.75 5.41 -10.61
CA GLY A 168 9.68 5.93 -11.61
C GLY A 168 8.99 6.22 -12.96
N ASP A 169 8.32 5.23 -13.51
CA ASP A 169 7.58 5.35 -14.77
C ASP A 169 6.44 6.40 -14.66
N TYR A 170 5.81 6.53 -13.50
CA TYR A 170 4.78 7.54 -13.28
C TYR A 170 5.36 8.97 -13.24
N ILE A 171 6.49 9.16 -12.57
CA ILE A 171 7.19 10.45 -12.50
C ILE A 171 7.64 10.88 -13.90
N GLU A 172 8.20 9.97 -14.68
CA GLU A 172 8.59 10.24 -16.08
C GLU A 172 7.38 10.63 -16.92
N TRP A 173 6.27 9.93 -16.77
CA TRP A 173 5.03 10.26 -17.46
C TRP A 173 4.47 11.63 -17.04
N LEU A 174 4.48 11.97 -15.74
CA LEU A 174 4.06 13.27 -15.23
C LEU A 174 4.89 14.40 -15.85
N ALA A 175 6.21 14.24 -15.87
CA ALA A 175 7.11 15.22 -16.45
C ALA A 175 6.81 15.45 -17.96
N ALA A 176 6.59 14.37 -18.70
CA ALA A 176 6.23 14.42 -20.12
C ALA A 176 4.81 15.00 -20.37
N SER A 177 3.93 14.94 -19.35
CA SER A 177 2.54 15.42 -19.43
C SER A 177 2.34 16.85 -18.93
N GLY A 178 3.42 17.61 -18.71
CA GLY A 178 3.35 19.02 -18.31
C GLY A 178 3.39 19.28 -16.81
N TYR A 179 3.84 18.29 -16.03
CA TYR A 179 4.09 18.40 -14.60
C TYR A 179 5.60 18.25 -14.26
N PRO A 180 6.49 19.05 -14.87
CA PRO A 180 7.94 18.82 -14.75
C PRO A 180 8.50 19.15 -13.36
N GLN A 181 7.82 20.02 -12.62
CA GLN A 181 8.22 20.46 -11.28
C GLN A 181 7.37 19.76 -10.24
N GLY A 182 8.00 19.10 -9.26
CA GLY A 182 7.29 18.45 -8.17
C GLY A 182 6.55 17.16 -8.55
N ALA A 183 6.84 16.57 -9.70
CA ALA A 183 6.25 15.30 -10.12
C ALA A 183 6.53 14.17 -9.12
N GLY A 184 7.70 14.19 -8.46
CA GLY A 184 8.05 13.33 -7.35
C GLY A 184 8.11 14.08 -6.03
N GLY A 185 8.63 13.40 -5.02
CA GLY A 185 8.87 13.94 -3.69
C GLY A 185 7.77 13.64 -2.68
N HIS A 186 8.16 13.73 -1.41
CA HIS A 186 7.30 13.44 -0.27
C HIS A 186 6.09 14.35 -0.23
N ALA A 187 4.91 13.79 -0.04
CA ALA A 187 3.62 14.46 0.01
C ALA A 187 3.29 15.31 -1.24
N GLY A 188 3.93 15.02 -2.38
CA GLY A 188 3.73 15.73 -3.64
C GLY A 188 2.48 15.29 -4.41
N VAL A 189 2.48 15.58 -5.73
CA VAL A 189 1.32 15.31 -6.59
C VAL A 189 0.95 13.82 -6.66
N MET A 190 1.94 12.93 -6.67
CA MET A 190 1.69 11.49 -6.73
C MET A 190 0.93 11.01 -5.50
N ASP A 191 1.51 11.20 -4.32
CA ASP A 191 0.92 10.79 -3.05
C ASP A 191 -0.47 11.40 -2.82
N THR A 192 -0.58 12.71 -3.02
CA THR A 192 -1.82 13.45 -2.78
C THR A 192 -2.91 13.06 -3.78
N SER A 193 -2.55 12.82 -5.04
CA SER A 193 -3.51 12.37 -6.05
C SER A 193 -4.06 10.98 -5.75
N GLU A 194 -3.19 10.03 -5.35
CA GLU A 194 -3.63 8.69 -4.98
C GLU A 194 -4.57 8.72 -3.77
N MET A 195 -4.27 9.54 -2.77
CA MET A 195 -5.14 9.75 -1.62
C MET A 195 -6.46 10.42 -1.99
N LEU A 196 -6.48 11.34 -2.96
CA LEU A 196 -7.70 11.93 -3.50
C LEU A 196 -8.56 10.88 -4.22
N TYR A 197 -7.94 10.01 -5.00
CA TYR A 197 -8.66 8.95 -5.71
C TYR A 197 -9.31 7.95 -4.74
N LEU A 198 -8.56 7.48 -3.77
CA LEU A 198 -9.00 6.42 -2.86
C LEU A 198 -9.87 6.91 -1.70
N GLY A 199 -9.71 8.17 -1.30
CA GLY A 199 -10.29 8.68 -0.06
C GLY A 199 -10.90 10.07 -0.12
N SER A 200 -11.28 10.57 -1.30
CA SER A 200 -11.85 11.92 -1.47
C SER A 200 -13.04 12.18 -0.54
N GLU A 201 -13.95 11.20 -0.44
CA GLU A 201 -15.14 11.30 0.41
C GLU A 201 -14.87 10.93 1.88
N LYS A 202 -13.69 10.36 2.16
CA LYS A 202 -13.28 9.95 3.51
C LYS A 202 -12.48 11.05 4.23
N GLY A 203 -12.24 12.18 3.57
CA GLY A 203 -11.49 13.29 4.13
C GLY A 203 -10.00 13.00 4.36
N TRP A 204 -9.38 12.13 3.56
CA TRP A 204 -7.95 11.84 3.70
C TRP A 204 -7.07 12.98 3.25
N VAL A 205 -7.59 13.88 2.42
CA VAL A 205 -6.93 15.10 1.95
C VAL A 205 -7.74 16.31 2.36
N ARG A 206 -7.09 17.31 2.98
CA ARG A 206 -7.64 18.62 3.31
C ARG A 206 -7.58 19.46 2.04
N LYS A 207 -8.63 19.41 1.22
CA LYS A 207 -8.69 20.03 -0.11
C LYS A 207 -8.47 21.54 -0.04
N GLU A 208 -8.92 22.18 1.03
CA GLU A 208 -8.75 23.61 1.29
C GLU A 208 -7.29 24.03 1.48
N LEU A 209 -6.40 23.08 1.82
CA LEU A 209 -4.97 23.33 1.99
C LEU A 209 -4.14 23.05 0.72
N LEU A 210 -4.73 22.47 -0.32
CA LEU A 210 -4.03 22.17 -1.58
C LEU A 210 -3.40 23.41 -2.24
N PRO A 211 -4.04 24.59 -2.26
CA PRO A 211 -3.44 25.78 -2.90
C PRO A 211 -2.09 26.18 -2.31
N THR A 212 -1.78 25.79 -1.06
CA THR A 212 -0.52 26.10 -0.37
C THR A 212 0.39 24.88 -0.23
N ALA A 213 -0.02 23.71 -0.74
CA ALA A 213 0.67 22.46 -0.58
C ALA A 213 1.84 22.29 -1.56
N VAL A 214 2.87 23.08 -1.38
CA VAL A 214 4.12 23.06 -2.14
C VAL A 214 5.32 23.25 -1.20
N LYS A 215 6.47 22.70 -1.58
CA LYS A 215 7.73 22.83 -0.83
C LYS A 215 7.99 24.28 -0.41
N ASP A 216 8.37 24.45 0.83
CA ASP A 216 8.73 25.76 1.43
C ASP A 216 7.62 26.83 1.43
N ALA A 217 6.39 26.50 1.06
CA ALA A 217 5.27 27.39 1.23
C ALA A 217 4.77 27.37 2.68
N VAL A 218 4.35 28.50 3.16
CA VAL A 218 3.58 28.59 4.41
C VAL A 218 2.21 27.99 4.14
N GLY A 219 1.97 26.81 4.67
CA GLY A 219 0.72 26.08 4.49
C GLY A 219 0.11 25.67 5.81
N GLY A 220 -1.19 25.41 5.82
CA GLY A 220 -1.91 24.97 7.00
C GLY A 220 -2.40 26.11 7.88
N LEU A 221 -2.66 25.80 9.14
CA LEU A 221 -3.25 26.73 10.12
C LEU A 221 -2.31 27.89 10.51
N ASP A 222 -1.02 27.80 10.21
CA ASP A 222 -0.03 28.86 10.48
C ASP A 222 0.20 29.70 9.20
N GLN A 223 -0.85 30.33 8.71
CA GLN A 223 -0.76 31.30 7.63
C GLN A 223 -0.16 32.61 8.16
N ARG A 224 1.14 32.84 7.96
CA ARG A 224 1.78 34.13 8.20
C ARG A 224 1.79 34.91 6.89
N PRO A 225 1.11 36.06 6.84
CA PRO A 225 1.08 36.89 5.64
C PRO A 225 2.37 37.71 5.42
N ASP A 226 3.43 37.44 6.18
CA ASP A 226 4.66 38.22 6.11
C ASP A 226 5.59 37.68 5.00
N ALA A 227 5.78 38.47 3.93
CA ALA A 227 6.70 38.19 2.84
C ALA A 227 8.19 38.11 3.25
N THR A 228 8.53 38.52 4.47
CA THR A 228 9.87 38.45 5.07
C THR A 228 10.08 37.18 5.91
N ALA A 229 9.02 36.35 6.10
CA ALA A 229 9.11 35.14 6.83
C ALA A 229 10.11 34.16 6.15
N LYS A 230 11.06 33.64 6.92
CA LYS A 230 11.94 32.57 6.48
C LYS A 230 11.10 31.40 5.94
N ARG A 231 11.53 30.79 4.83
CA ARG A 231 10.93 29.55 4.31
C ARG A 231 10.79 28.56 5.47
N VAL A 232 9.57 28.12 5.69
CA VAL A 232 9.25 27.18 6.76
C VAL A 232 9.15 25.79 6.15
N ASN A 233 9.81 24.81 6.75
CA ASN A 233 9.59 23.41 6.39
C ASN A 233 8.12 23.04 6.72
N ASN A 234 7.30 22.84 5.71
CA ASN A 234 5.90 22.43 5.85
C ASN A 234 5.66 20.94 5.59
N GLY A 235 6.73 20.15 5.56
CA GLY A 235 6.65 18.71 5.40
C GLY A 235 6.43 18.21 3.97
N ILE A 236 6.59 19.07 2.97
CA ILE A 236 6.50 18.70 1.55
C ILE A 236 7.87 18.88 0.90
N THR A 237 8.31 17.90 0.11
CA THR A 237 9.51 18.06 -0.73
C THR A 237 9.18 18.24 -2.21
N GLY A 238 7.90 18.08 -2.60
CA GLY A 238 7.37 18.25 -3.94
C GLY A 238 6.33 19.38 -4.05
N ASP A 239 5.41 19.21 -4.98
CA ASP A 239 4.27 20.10 -5.22
C ASP A 239 2.99 19.27 -5.30
N ALA A 240 2.04 19.49 -4.41
CA ALA A 240 0.75 18.79 -4.40
C ALA A 240 -0.39 19.62 -5.01
N ARG A 241 -0.16 20.88 -5.39
CA ARG A 241 -1.21 21.76 -5.92
C ARG A 241 -1.92 21.24 -7.17
N PRO A 242 -1.24 20.57 -8.13
CA PRO A 242 -1.89 20.03 -9.31
C PRO A 242 -2.52 18.65 -9.11
N SER A 243 -2.64 18.17 -7.87
CA SER A 243 -3.17 16.84 -7.58
C SER A 243 -4.64 16.68 -7.96
N THR A 244 -4.97 15.57 -8.62
CA THR A 244 -6.35 15.21 -8.98
C THR A 244 -6.63 13.72 -8.76
N PRO A 245 -7.89 13.32 -8.59
CA PRO A 245 -8.25 11.90 -8.50
C PRO A 245 -7.87 11.09 -9.76
N GLU A 246 -7.88 11.70 -10.95
CA GLU A 246 -7.53 11.05 -12.21
C GLU A 246 -6.05 10.69 -12.25
N LEU A 247 -5.18 11.61 -11.82
CA LEU A 247 -3.75 11.34 -11.62
C LEU A 247 -3.54 10.24 -10.59
N GLY A 248 -4.32 10.27 -9.50
CA GLY A 248 -4.29 9.26 -8.46
C GLY A 248 -4.72 7.88 -8.94
N LYS A 249 -5.77 7.82 -9.76
CA LYS A 249 -6.19 6.54 -10.37
C LYS A 249 -5.09 5.92 -11.21
N ARG A 250 -4.38 6.73 -11.97
CA ARG A 250 -3.30 6.24 -12.84
C ARG A 250 -2.17 5.60 -12.05
N ILE A 251 -1.66 6.24 -11.00
CA ILE A 251 -0.58 5.65 -10.18
C ILE A 251 -1.07 4.40 -9.45
N PHE A 252 -2.30 4.42 -8.92
CA PHE A 252 -2.91 3.27 -8.29
C PHE A 252 -3.00 2.07 -9.25
N ASP A 253 -3.52 2.27 -10.46
CA ASP A 253 -3.60 1.22 -11.47
C ASP A 253 -2.20 0.67 -11.83
N MET A 254 -1.20 1.54 -11.98
CA MET A 254 0.18 1.13 -12.25
C MET A 254 0.77 0.29 -11.11
N LYS A 255 0.60 0.69 -9.85
CA LYS A 255 1.04 -0.10 -8.69
C LYS A 255 0.43 -1.50 -8.70
N VAL A 256 -0.90 -1.58 -8.87
CA VAL A 256 -1.62 -2.87 -8.93
C VAL A 256 -1.14 -3.73 -10.09
N ASP A 257 -1.00 -3.16 -11.29
CA ASP A 257 -0.62 -3.92 -12.49
C ASP A 257 0.82 -4.43 -12.41
N TYR A 258 1.74 -3.62 -11.88
CA TYR A 258 3.14 -4.00 -11.71
C TYR A 258 3.29 -5.11 -10.67
N ALA A 259 2.62 -4.98 -9.51
CA ALA A 259 2.61 -6.03 -8.50
C ALA A 259 2.04 -7.35 -9.04
N VAL A 260 0.89 -7.31 -9.70
CA VAL A 260 0.26 -8.51 -10.28
C VAL A 260 1.16 -9.17 -11.33
N ARG A 261 1.81 -8.38 -12.18
CA ARG A 261 2.77 -8.89 -13.18
C ARG A 261 3.95 -9.57 -12.49
N GLN A 262 4.60 -8.90 -11.55
CA GLN A 262 5.77 -9.42 -10.84
C GLN A 262 5.43 -10.69 -10.04
N ILE A 263 4.30 -10.71 -9.33
CA ILE A 263 3.82 -11.90 -8.61
C ILE A 263 3.61 -13.08 -9.57
N LYS A 264 2.97 -12.86 -10.72
CA LYS A 264 2.79 -13.92 -11.73
C LYS A 264 4.12 -14.43 -12.29
N GLN A 265 5.11 -13.57 -12.47
CA GLN A 265 6.46 -13.99 -12.88
C GLN A 265 7.10 -14.87 -11.80
N PHE A 266 7.08 -14.50 -10.53
CA PHE A 266 7.58 -15.34 -9.43
C PHE A 266 6.90 -16.71 -9.41
N LEU A 267 5.58 -16.74 -9.45
CA LEU A 267 4.82 -18.00 -9.44
C LEU A 267 5.13 -18.90 -10.65
N SER A 268 5.46 -18.32 -11.81
CA SER A 268 5.83 -19.12 -13.00
C SER A 268 7.20 -19.79 -12.87
N THR A 269 8.12 -19.21 -12.09
CA THR A 269 9.47 -19.78 -11.89
C THR A 269 9.52 -20.86 -10.83
N THR A 270 8.53 -20.92 -9.94
CA THR A 270 8.47 -21.91 -8.85
C THR A 270 7.57 -23.12 -9.17
N SER A 271 6.87 -23.09 -10.30
CA SER A 271 5.97 -24.18 -10.74
C SER A 271 6.66 -25.27 -11.56
N ASN A 272 8.00 -25.18 -11.74
CA ASN A 272 8.84 -26.15 -12.41
C ASN A 272 9.66 -26.94 -11.38
#